data_d5c2d34ccbc372ff163420da136d1194
#
_entry.id   d5c2d34ccbc372ff163420da136d1194
#
_cell.length_a   1.000
_cell.length_b   1.000
_cell.length_c   1.000
_cell.angle_alpha   90.00
_cell.angle_beta   90.00
_cell.angle_gamma   90.00
#
_symmetry.space_group_name_H-M   'P 1'
#
loop_
_entity.id
_entity.type
_entity.pdbx_description
1 polymer ?
#
loop_
_entity_poly.entity_id
_entity_poly.type
_entity_poly.pdbx_seq_one_letter_code
_entity_poly.pdbx_strand_id
1 'polypeptide(L)'
;MDHKSIAIQLFNETWVLIDQKNRTNDQDALMIHKAHASLYHWLQIGTVLHFQRGEWLISHVYSLLNLPESALYHAKRCLQITIENSIDDFDLTFAYEAMARAYKITNHELKNKYLSKAEDSLSQIKKMDDRLYAMSQLQDLK
;
A
#
# COMPACT_ATOMS: atom_id res chain seq x y z
N MET A 1 -20.94 -4.09 -16.29
CA MET A 1 -19.65 -4.43 -15.65
C MET A 1 -19.90 -4.84 -14.22
N ASP A 2 -19.28 -5.93 -13.81
CA ASP A 2 -19.39 -6.38 -12.41
C ASP A 2 -18.37 -5.70 -11.50
N HIS A 3 -18.58 -5.81 -10.22
CA HIS A 3 -17.69 -5.19 -9.22
C HIS A 3 -16.24 -5.65 -9.36
N LYS A 4 -16.00 -6.93 -9.61
CA LYS A 4 -14.66 -7.48 -9.71
C LYS A 4 -13.90 -6.87 -10.89
N SER A 5 -14.53 -6.81 -12.06
CA SER A 5 -13.90 -6.22 -13.27
C SER A 5 -13.56 -4.75 -13.06
N ILE A 6 -14.48 -4.01 -12.43
CA ILE A 6 -14.27 -2.58 -12.14
C ILE A 6 -13.12 -2.42 -11.12
N ALA A 7 -13.11 -3.24 -10.07
CA ALA A 7 -12.06 -3.18 -9.05
C ALA A 7 -10.68 -3.41 -9.65
N ILE A 8 -10.54 -4.44 -10.50
CA ILE A 8 -9.27 -4.77 -11.16
C ILE A 8 -8.85 -3.63 -12.09
N GLN A 9 -9.77 -3.12 -12.91
CA GLN A 9 -9.47 -2.04 -13.84
C GLN A 9 -8.97 -0.80 -13.10
N LEU A 10 -9.67 -0.40 -12.04
CA LEU A 10 -9.31 0.80 -11.28
C LEU A 10 -8.01 0.62 -10.53
N PHE A 11 -7.72 -0.57 -10.03
CA PHE A 11 -6.44 -0.89 -9.40
C PHE A 11 -5.29 -0.70 -10.41
N ASN A 12 -5.44 -1.26 -11.60
CA ASN A 12 -4.41 -1.15 -12.65
C ASN A 12 -4.25 0.29 -13.12
N GLU A 13 -5.34 1.04 -13.29
CA GLU A 13 -5.29 2.45 -13.69
C GLU A 13 -4.65 3.33 -12.63
N THR A 14 -4.83 3.00 -11.35
CA THR A 14 -4.13 3.69 -10.25
C THR A 14 -2.62 3.51 -10.41
N TRP A 15 -2.16 2.30 -10.70
CA TRP A 15 -0.73 2.04 -10.91
C TRP A 15 -0.15 2.78 -12.10
N VAL A 16 -0.92 2.94 -13.19
CA VAL A 16 -0.47 3.76 -14.32
C VAL A 16 -0.18 5.20 -13.87
N LEU A 17 -1.06 5.76 -13.03
CA LEU A 17 -0.85 7.11 -12.50
C LEU A 17 0.29 7.16 -11.48
N ILE A 18 0.45 6.14 -10.64
CA ILE A 18 1.57 6.06 -9.70
C ILE A 18 2.91 6.11 -10.46
N ASP A 19 3.01 5.40 -11.56
CA ASP A 19 4.25 5.32 -12.35
C ASP A 19 4.49 6.54 -13.23
N GLN A 20 3.52 7.41 -13.39
CA GLN A 20 3.65 8.65 -14.16
C GLN A 20 4.39 9.71 -13.34
N LYS A 21 5.52 10.19 -13.85
CA LYS A 21 6.39 11.11 -13.09
C LYS A 21 5.87 12.53 -12.97
N ASN A 22 5.21 13.03 -14.01
CA ASN A 22 4.80 14.45 -14.07
C ASN A 22 3.27 14.56 -14.09
N ARG A 23 2.65 14.15 -12.99
CA ARG A 23 1.20 14.26 -12.88
C ARG A 23 0.75 15.71 -12.68
N THR A 24 -0.36 16.07 -13.30
CA THR A 24 -1.07 17.32 -13.01
C THR A 24 -1.82 17.19 -11.67
N ASN A 25 -2.28 18.32 -11.12
CA ASN A 25 -3.10 18.30 -9.91
C ASN A 25 -4.39 17.47 -10.11
N ASP A 26 -5.01 17.57 -11.29
CA ASP A 26 -6.20 16.77 -11.58
C ASP A 26 -5.88 15.28 -11.65
N GLN A 27 -4.72 14.90 -12.18
CA GLN A 27 -4.29 13.52 -12.20
C GLN A 27 -3.97 12.99 -10.80
N ASP A 28 -3.40 13.79 -9.92
CA ASP A 28 -3.19 13.43 -8.52
C ASP A 28 -4.53 13.17 -7.83
N ALA A 29 -5.52 14.04 -8.03
CA ALA A 29 -6.86 13.85 -7.49
C ALA A 29 -7.52 12.58 -8.04
N LEU A 30 -7.39 12.35 -9.36
CA LEU A 30 -7.94 11.17 -10.01
C LEU A 30 -7.33 9.89 -9.46
N MET A 31 -6.03 9.90 -9.19
CA MET A 31 -5.32 8.75 -8.61
C MET A 31 -5.91 8.38 -7.24
N ILE A 32 -6.20 9.36 -6.40
CA ILE A 32 -6.86 9.16 -5.11
C ILE A 32 -8.25 8.52 -5.31
N HIS A 33 -9.04 9.09 -6.21
CA HIS A 33 -10.40 8.59 -6.46
C HIS A 33 -10.41 7.16 -6.97
N LYS A 34 -9.50 6.83 -7.89
CA LYS A 34 -9.43 5.47 -8.46
C LYS A 34 -9.02 4.45 -7.40
N ALA A 35 -8.06 4.78 -6.54
CA ALA A 35 -7.63 3.88 -5.46
C ALA A 35 -8.80 3.57 -4.51
N HIS A 36 -9.54 4.59 -4.09
CA HIS A 36 -10.70 4.41 -3.21
C HIS A 36 -11.82 3.64 -3.92
N ALA A 37 -12.12 3.97 -5.16
CA ALA A 37 -13.17 3.29 -5.91
C ALA A 37 -12.85 1.82 -6.13
N SER A 38 -11.60 1.49 -6.41
CA SER A 38 -11.16 0.09 -6.52
C SER A 38 -11.47 -0.68 -5.26
N LEU A 39 -11.08 -0.15 -4.10
CA LEU A 39 -11.35 -0.81 -2.82
C LEU A 39 -12.85 -0.93 -2.56
N TYR A 40 -13.62 0.10 -2.84
CA TYR A 40 -15.08 0.04 -2.66
C TYR A 40 -15.68 -1.15 -3.41
N HIS A 41 -15.28 -1.35 -4.67
CA HIS A 41 -15.77 -2.47 -5.48
C HIS A 41 -15.28 -3.81 -4.94
N TRP A 42 -14.02 -3.90 -4.49
CA TRP A 42 -13.52 -5.11 -3.83
C TRP A 42 -14.29 -5.45 -2.57
N LEU A 43 -14.72 -4.45 -1.79
CA LEU A 43 -15.51 -4.68 -0.58
C LEU A 43 -16.83 -5.37 -0.87
N GLN A 44 -17.35 -5.29 -2.09
CA GLN A 44 -18.60 -5.92 -2.48
C GLN A 44 -18.45 -7.43 -2.72
N ILE A 45 -17.30 -7.87 -3.25
CA ILE A 45 -17.14 -9.26 -3.74
C ILE A 45 -15.76 -9.87 -3.43
N GLY A 46 -14.86 -9.14 -2.81
CA GLY A 46 -13.51 -9.61 -2.59
C GLY A 46 -13.34 -10.34 -1.25
N THR A 47 -12.09 -10.67 -0.96
CA THR A 47 -11.66 -11.32 0.29
C THR A 47 -10.85 -10.36 1.13
N VAL A 48 -10.52 -10.77 2.36
CA VAL A 48 -9.69 -9.95 3.26
C VAL A 48 -8.34 -9.57 2.63
N LEU A 49 -7.78 -10.41 1.77
CA LEU A 49 -6.53 -10.10 1.07
C LEU A 49 -6.73 -8.94 0.10
N HIS A 50 -7.84 -8.90 -0.62
CA HIS A 50 -8.17 -7.76 -1.49
C HIS A 50 -8.35 -6.48 -0.67
N PHE A 51 -8.96 -6.58 0.52
CA PHE A 51 -9.17 -5.41 1.39
C PHE A 51 -7.83 -4.89 1.92
N GLN A 52 -6.95 -5.79 2.33
CA GLN A 52 -5.60 -5.48 2.81
C GLN A 52 -4.80 -4.75 1.72
N ARG A 53 -4.77 -5.30 0.51
CA ARG A 53 -4.06 -4.72 -0.63
C ARG A 53 -4.67 -3.40 -1.09
N GLY A 54 -5.98 -3.25 -0.99
CA GLY A 54 -6.67 -2.01 -1.29
C GLY A 54 -6.30 -0.89 -0.33
N GLU A 55 -6.27 -1.18 0.97
CA GLU A 55 -5.84 -0.22 1.99
C GLU A 55 -4.36 0.16 1.79
N TRP A 56 -3.50 -0.83 1.46
CA TRP A 56 -2.10 -0.56 1.14
C TRP A 56 -1.98 0.43 -0.03
N LEU A 57 -2.74 0.19 -1.11
CA LEU A 57 -2.68 1.04 -2.31
C LEU A 57 -3.08 2.48 -1.99
N ILE A 58 -4.17 2.65 -1.23
CA ILE A 58 -4.65 3.98 -0.83
C ILE A 58 -3.58 4.69 0.02
N SER A 59 -3.00 3.99 1.00
CA SER A 59 -1.92 4.53 1.81
C SER A 59 -0.74 4.98 0.95
N HIS A 60 -0.35 4.15 -0.01
CA HIS A 60 0.77 4.43 -0.90
C HIS A 60 0.52 5.69 -1.74
N VAL A 61 -0.68 5.83 -2.29
CA VAL A 61 -1.08 7.02 -3.05
C VAL A 61 -0.95 8.29 -2.19
N TYR A 62 -1.49 8.26 -0.98
CA TYR A 62 -1.39 9.42 -0.09
C TYR A 62 0.06 9.71 0.30
N SER A 63 0.90 8.69 0.47
CA SER A 63 2.33 8.88 0.75
C SER A 63 3.04 9.57 -0.42
N LEU A 64 2.74 9.16 -1.65
CA LEU A 64 3.30 9.81 -2.85
C LEU A 64 2.93 11.29 -2.93
N LEU A 65 1.77 11.66 -2.43
CA LEU A 65 1.26 13.03 -2.46
C LEU A 65 1.63 13.82 -1.21
N ASN A 66 2.43 13.26 -0.32
CA ASN A 66 2.86 13.90 0.94
C ASN A 66 1.69 14.31 1.83
N LEU A 67 0.69 13.42 1.96
CA LEU A 67 -0.47 13.61 2.83
C LEU A 67 -0.38 12.63 4.01
N PRO A 68 0.37 13.00 5.07
CA PRO A 68 0.78 12.04 6.11
C PRO A 68 -0.37 11.48 6.94
N GLU A 69 -1.37 12.29 7.26
CA GLU A 69 -2.47 11.82 8.11
C GLU A 69 -3.30 10.73 7.40
N SER A 70 -3.64 10.98 6.14
CA SER A 70 -4.41 10.02 5.34
C SER A 70 -3.57 8.77 5.04
N ALA A 71 -2.29 8.94 4.70
CA ALA A 71 -1.39 7.83 4.48
C ALA A 71 -1.32 6.92 5.70
N LEU A 72 -1.14 7.51 6.88
CA LEU A 72 -1.03 6.74 8.12
C LEU A 72 -2.34 6.06 8.50
N TYR A 73 -3.48 6.73 8.30
CA TYR A 73 -4.78 6.13 8.57
C TYR A 73 -4.94 4.82 7.80
N HIS A 74 -4.68 4.84 6.50
CA HIS A 74 -4.85 3.66 5.65
C HIS A 74 -3.75 2.62 5.88
N ALA A 75 -2.52 3.05 6.21
CA ALA A 75 -1.46 2.12 6.60
C ALA A 75 -1.87 1.34 7.86
N LYS A 76 -2.44 2.01 8.86
CA LYS A 76 -2.93 1.35 10.08
C LYS A 76 -4.07 0.39 9.77
N ARG A 77 -4.99 0.76 8.89
CA ARG A 77 -6.06 -0.14 8.45
C ARG A 77 -5.48 -1.39 7.77
N CYS A 78 -4.51 -1.19 6.89
CA CYS A 78 -3.82 -2.29 6.21
C CYS A 78 -3.17 -3.23 7.22
N LEU A 79 -2.41 -2.70 8.17
CA LEU A 79 -1.73 -3.50 9.19
C LEU A 79 -2.73 -4.24 10.08
N GLN A 80 -3.81 -3.58 10.47
CA GLN A 80 -4.86 -4.20 11.29
C GLN A 80 -5.45 -5.42 10.59
N ILE A 81 -5.83 -5.29 9.32
CA ILE A 81 -6.39 -6.41 8.53
C ILE A 81 -5.35 -7.54 8.43
N THR A 82 -4.09 -7.18 8.21
CA THR A 82 -2.99 -8.14 8.10
C THR A 82 -2.86 -8.97 9.37
N ILE A 83 -2.79 -8.32 10.52
CA ILE A 83 -2.59 -9.00 11.81
C ILE A 83 -3.82 -9.82 12.21
N GLU A 84 -5.02 -9.23 12.10
CA GLU A 84 -6.25 -9.91 12.51
C GLU A 84 -6.56 -11.16 11.67
N ASN A 85 -6.09 -11.21 10.44
CA ASN A 85 -6.34 -12.32 9.53
C ASN A 85 -5.12 -13.20 9.29
N SER A 86 -4.06 -13.03 10.06
CA SER A 86 -2.80 -13.80 9.96
C SER A 86 -2.24 -13.84 8.54
N ILE A 87 -2.35 -12.71 7.83
CA ILE A 87 -1.75 -12.57 6.50
C ILE A 87 -0.24 -12.46 6.67
N ASP A 88 0.50 -13.30 5.96
CA ASP A 88 1.95 -13.41 6.08
C ASP A 88 2.66 -13.12 4.75
N ASP A 89 3.93 -13.51 4.65
CA ASP A 89 4.75 -13.44 3.44
C ASP A 89 4.83 -12.00 2.90
N PHE A 90 4.71 -11.83 1.60
CA PHE A 90 4.84 -10.56 0.88
C PHE A 90 3.96 -9.44 1.47
N ASP A 91 2.70 -9.74 1.73
CA ASP A 91 1.73 -8.74 2.17
C ASP A 91 1.99 -8.25 3.60
N LEU A 92 2.56 -9.09 4.47
CA LEU A 92 2.98 -8.67 5.82
C LEU A 92 4.11 -7.63 5.73
N THR A 93 5.11 -7.90 4.91
CA THR A 93 6.22 -6.95 4.70
C THR A 93 5.70 -5.61 4.22
N PHE A 94 4.78 -5.60 3.26
CA PHE A 94 4.25 -4.35 2.73
C PHE A 94 3.30 -3.63 3.68
N ALA A 95 2.64 -4.33 4.60
CA ALA A 95 1.89 -3.67 5.67
C ALA A 95 2.83 -2.84 6.57
N TYR A 96 3.98 -3.40 6.92
CA TYR A 96 5.00 -2.65 7.68
C TYR A 96 5.64 -1.54 6.85
N GLU A 97 5.87 -1.79 5.57
CA GLU A 97 6.42 -0.78 4.65
C GLU A 97 5.49 0.44 4.58
N ALA A 98 4.18 0.22 4.47
CA ALA A 98 3.21 1.31 4.43
C ALA A 98 3.28 2.19 5.69
N MET A 99 3.42 1.58 6.86
CA MET A 99 3.57 2.30 8.13
C MET A 99 4.85 3.14 8.13
N ALA A 100 5.97 2.54 7.74
CA ALA A 100 7.26 3.24 7.70
C ALA A 100 7.23 4.39 6.69
N ARG A 101 6.63 4.19 5.54
CA ARG A 101 6.54 5.21 4.49
C ARG A 101 5.69 6.40 4.93
N ALA A 102 4.56 6.15 5.58
CA ALA A 102 3.71 7.21 6.12
C ALA A 102 4.45 8.03 7.18
N TYR A 103 5.16 7.36 8.09
CA TYR A 103 5.93 8.05 9.12
C TYR A 103 7.14 8.81 8.56
N LYS A 104 7.71 8.36 7.45
CA LYS A 104 8.82 9.05 6.78
C LYS A 104 8.45 10.47 6.36
N ILE A 105 7.21 10.68 5.94
CA ILE A 105 6.75 12.00 5.44
C ILE A 105 7.01 13.10 6.45
N THR A 106 6.78 12.82 7.74
CA THR A 106 6.97 13.79 8.84
C THR A 106 8.28 13.56 9.59
N ASN A 107 9.16 12.70 9.08
CA ASN A 107 10.41 12.30 9.75
C ASN A 107 10.15 11.83 11.18
N HIS A 108 9.09 11.05 11.39
CA HIS A 108 8.65 10.56 12.68
C HIS A 108 9.59 9.46 13.18
N GLU A 109 9.84 9.42 14.50
CA GLU A 109 10.71 8.42 15.12
C GLU A 109 10.26 6.98 14.90
N LEU A 110 8.95 6.73 14.76
CA LEU A 110 8.41 5.39 14.54
C LEU A 110 8.72 4.81 13.15
N LYS A 111 9.21 5.63 12.22
CA LYS A 111 9.61 5.12 10.90
C LYS A 111 10.59 3.95 11.01
N ASN A 112 11.63 4.12 11.83
CA ASN A 112 12.67 3.09 11.96
C ASN A 112 12.14 1.80 12.61
N LYS A 113 11.21 1.92 13.55
CA LYS A 113 10.55 0.75 14.14
C LYS A 113 9.87 -0.11 13.10
N TYR A 114 9.07 0.50 12.24
CA TYR A 114 8.32 -0.23 11.21
C TYR A 114 9.21 -0.66 10.05
N LEU A 115 10.23 0.11 9.72
CA LEU A 115 11.23 -0.32 8.74
C LEU A 115 11.94 -1.59 9.21
N SER A 116 12.34 -1.65 10.49
CA SER A 116 12.96 -2.85 11.07
C SER A 116 12.03 -4.05 11.00
N LYS A 117 10.75 -3.86 11.30
CA LYS A 117 9.77 -4.95 11.21
C LYS A 117 9.63 -5.45 9.77
N ALA A 118 9.61 -4.55 8.80
CA ALA A 118 9.56 -4.93 7.38
C ALA A 118 10.82 -5.71 6.99
N GLU A 119 11.99 -5.23 7.36
CA GLU A 119 13.26 -5.90 7.07
C GLU A 119 13.33 -7.29 7.71
N ASP A 120 12.90 -7.42 8.96
CA ASP A 120 12.90 -8.71 9.66
C ASP A 120 11.98 -9.72 8.99
N SER A 121 10.91 -9.28 8.36
CA SER A 121 9.95 -10.16 7.68
C SER A 121 10.43 -10.65 6.31
N LEU A 122 11.45 -10.02 5.72
CA LEU A 122 11.91 -10.35 4.36
C LEU A 122 12.30 -11.82 4.20
N SER A 123 12.95 -12.41 5.22
CA SER A 123 13.40 -13.80 5.15
C SER A 123 12.25 -14.80 5.06
N GLN A 124 11.03 -14.39 5.41
CA GLN A 124 9.84 -15.23 5.35
C GLN A 124 9.13 -15.18 4.01
N ILE A 125 9.53 -14.29 3.11
CA ILE A 125 8.99 -14.23 1.76
C ILE A 125 9.55 -15.40 0.97
N LYS A 126 8.67 -16.29 0.50
CA LYS A 126 9.07 -17.58 -0.08
C LYS A 126 9.67 -17.42 -1.48
N LYS A 127 9.08 -16.59 -2.33
CA LYS A 127 9.55 -16.39 -3.70
C LYS A 127 10.69 -15.39 -3.74
N MET A 128 11.81 -15.77 -4.36
CA MET A 128 12.99 -14.89 -4.45
C MET A 128 12.67 -13.57 -5.16
N ASP A 129 11.91 -13.61 -6.25
CA ASP A 129 11.56 -12.40 -6.99
C ASP A 129 10.76 -11.44 -6.12
N ASP A 130 9.82 -11.94 -5.32
CA ASP A 130 9.03 -11.12 -4.41
C ASP A 130 9.91 -10.52 -3.31
N ARG A 131 10.86 -11.31 -2.79
CA ARG A 131 11.80 -10.84 -1.75
C ARG A 131 12.68 -9.72 -2.29
N LEU A 132 13.24 -9.90 -3.48
CA LEU A 132 14.09 -8.89 -4.10
C LEU A 132 13.31 -7.60 -4.40
N TYR A 133 12.08 -7.74 -4.87
CA TYR A 133 11.22 -6.57 -5.09
C TYR A 133 10.95 -5.84 -3.78
N ALA A 134 10.58 -6.56 -2.73
CA ALA A 134 10.33 -5.96 -1.41
C ALA A 134 11.59 -5.24 -0.89
N MET A 135 12.76 -5.88 -0.99
CA MET A 135 14.04 -5.25 -0.59
C MET A 135 14.27 -3.94 -1.34
N SER A 136 13.99 -3.91 -2.65
CA SER A 136 14.16 -2.70 -3.45
C SER A 136 13.24 -1.57 -2.98
N GLN A 137 12.02 -1.91 -2.58
CA GLN A 137 11.04 -0.92 -2.13
C GLN A 137 11.35 -0.35 -0.75
N LEU A 138 12.17 -1.01 0.05
CA LEU A 138 12.57 -0.52 1.37
C LEU A 138 13.81 0.38 1.32
N GLN A 139 14.52 0.46 0.20
CA GLN A 139 15.79 1.21 0.11
C GLN A 139 15.63 2.69 0.41
N ASP A 140 14.59 3.32 -0.11
CA ASP A 140 14.36 4.75 0.09
C ASP A 140 13.82 5.09 1.49
N LEU A 141 13.55 4.09 2.31
CA LEU A 141 13.12 4.28 3.71
C LEU A 141 14.28 4.25 4.70
N LYS A 142 15.46 3.87 4.25
CA LYS A 142 16.65 3.77 5.10
C LYS A 142 17.29 5.12 5.43
#